data_403457840c0dd289d263e5e561b89578
#
_entry.id   403457840c0dd289d263e5e561b89578
#
_cell.length_a   1.000
_cell.length_b   1.000
_cell.length_c   1.000
_cell.angle_alpha   90.00
_cell.angle_beta   90.00
_cell.angle_gamma   90.00
#
_symmetry.space_group_name_H-M   'P 1'
#
loop_
_entity.id
_entity.type
_entity.pdbx_description
1 polymer ?
#
loop_
_entity_poly.entity_id
_entity_poly.type
_entity_poly.pdbx_seq_one_letter_code
_entity_poly.pdbx_strand_id
1 'polypeptide(L)'
;MTDKPLNDFGFGTQIRKSPFFDATVRWGAKGFSTYNHMYIPRDFGDPEENFWNLINDAILCDVAVERQVQIKGPDAEKFVQMMTPRDLSSMSVGQCKYVILTNQYGGILNDP
;
A
#
# COMPACT_ATOMS: atom_id res chain seq x y z
N MET A 1 25.30 -10.82 -4.68
CA MET A 1 24.34 -10.19 -3.74
C MET A 1 25.17 -9.32 -2.81
N THR A 2 25.01 -8.02 -2.87
CA THR A 2 25.70 -7.11 -1.96
C THR A 2 24.94 -7.10 -0.65
N ASP A 3 25.55 -7.66 0.40
CA ASP A 3 25.08 -7.49 1.78
C ASP A 3 25.20 -6.02 2.17
N LYS A 4 24.23 -5.22 1.74
CA LYS A 4 24.13 -3.84 2.22
C LYS A 4 23.66 -3.89 3.67
N PRO A 5 24.47 -3.40 4.63
CA PRO A 5 24.07 -3.47 6.02
C PRO A 5 22.80 -2.64 6.25
N LEU A 6 21.87 -3.17 7.02
CA LEU A 6 20.61 -2.50 7.41
C LEU A 6 20.82 -1.13 8.05
N ASN A 7 22.01 -0.87 8.56
CA ASN A 7 22.39 0.40 9.20
C ASN A 7 22.46 1.59 8.23
N ASP A 8 22.50 1.34 6.92
CA ASP A 8 22.51 2.40 5.90
C ASP A 8 21.12 3.05 5.70
N PHE A 9 20.09 2.49 6.31
CA PHE A 9 18.73 3.02 6.22
C PHE A 9 18.37 3.72 7.55
N GLY A 10 17.95 4.97 7.47
CA GLY A 10 17.40 5.71 8.60
C GLY A 10 15.97 5.26 8.93
N PHE A 11 15.82 4.24 9.78
CA PHE A 11 14.49 3.76 10.16
C PHE A 11 13.88 4.53 11.33
N GLY A 12 12.64 4.97 11.17
CA GLY A 12 11.85 5.55 12.26
C GLY A 12 11.25 4.46 13.17
N THR A 13 11.22 4.72 14.46
CA THR A 13 10.76 3.73 15.46
C THR A 13 9.25 3.44 15.42
N GLN A 14 8.47 4.32 14.82
CA GLN A 14 7.00 4.19 14.73
C GLN A 14 6.52 3.72 13.36
N ILE A 15 7.44 3.39 12.45
CA ILE A 15 7.11 2.94 11.10
C ILE A 15 7.31 1.43 11.04
N ARG A 16 6.31 0.74 10.51
CA ARG A 16 6.30 -0.73 10.44
C ARG A 16 7.11 -1.23 9.25
N LYS A 17 7.61 -2.43 9.38
CA LYS A 17 8.17 -3.21 8.28
C LYS A 17 7.11 -4.16 7.73
N SER A 18 7.07 -4.33 6.41
CA SER A 18 6.23 -5.35 5.79
C SER A 18 6.76 -6.76 6.10
N PRO A 19 5.96 -7.82 5.95
CA PRO A 19 6.44 -9.20 6.03
C PRO A 19 7.54 -9.52 4.99
N PHE A 20 7.60 -8.73 3.91
CA PHE A 20 8.56 -8.90 2.82
C PHE A 20 9.77 -7.96 2.94
N PHE A 21 9.83 -7.10 3.95
CA PHE A 21 10.87 -6.09 4.11
C PHE A 21 12.29 -6.65 3.94
N ASP A 22 12.62 -7.73 4.67
CA ASP A 22 13.94 -8.35 4.58
C ASP A 22 14.22 -8.94 3.19
N ALA A 23 13.19 -9.40 2.50
CA ALA A 23 13.30 -9.85 1.12
C ALA A 23 13.61 -8.67 0.19
N THR A 24 12.93 -7.53 0.33
CA THR A 24 13.21 -6.35 -0.49
C THR A 24 14.64 -5.85 -0.31
N VAL A 25 15.16 -5.88 0.93
CA VAL A 25 16.57 -5.55 1.21
C VAL A 25 17.52 -6.54 0.53
N ARG A 26 17.28 -7.85 0.66
CA ARG A 26 18.10 -8.88 -0.01
C ARG A 26 18.11 -8.73 -1.53
N TRP A 27 16.97 -8.32 -2.11
CA TRP A 27 16.84 -8.08 -3.55
C TRP A 27 17.37 -6.72 -3.99
N GLY A 28 17.97 -5.95 -3.08
CA GLY A 28 18.73 -4.77 -3.41
C GLY A 28 17.95 -3.46 -3.42
N ALA A 29 16.88 -3.36 -2.64
CA ALA A 29 16.19 -2.08 -2.44
C ALA A 29 17.19 -0.97 -2.09
N LYS A 30 17.15 0.14 -2.81
CA LYS A 30 18.09 1.28 -2.66
C LYS A 30 17.62 2.32 -1.65
N GLY A 31 16.35 2.29 -1.32
CA GLY A 31 15.76 3.19 -0.35
C GLY A 31 14.32 2.82 -0.05
N PHE A 32 13.77 3.46 0.98
CA PHE A 32 12.39 3.25 1.41
C PHE A 32 11.68 4.59 1.53
N SER A 33 10.42 4.60 1.15
CA SER A 33 9.44 5.62 1.48
C SER A 33 8.57 5.13 2.62
N THR A 34 7.75 6.02 3.16
CA THR A 34 6.71 5.65 4.12
C THR A 34 5.35 5.86 3.47
N TYR A 35 4.53 4.83 3.51
CA TYR A 35 3.15 4.87 3.11
C TYR A 35 2.32 4.10 4.14
N ASN A 36 1.18 4.65 4.57
CA ASN A 36 0.30 4.02 5.57
C ASN A 36 1.05 3.50 6.82
N HIS A 37 1.99 4.30 7.35
CA HIS A 37 2.84 3.96 8.50
C HIS A 37 3.69 2.68 8.31
N MET A 38 4.05 2.34 7.08
CA MET A 38 4.88 1.19 6.73
C MET A 38 5.97 1.59 5.73
N TYR A 39 7.13 0.96 5.85
CA TYR A 39 8.18 1.12 4.83
C TYR A 39 7.78 0.41 3.55
N ILE A 40 7.83 1.14 2.44
CA ILE A 40 7.67 0.63 1.09
C ILE A 40 8.96 0.85 0.31
N PRO A 41 9.51 -0.16 -0.38
CA PRO A 41 10.72 0.03 -1.17
C PRO A 41 10.45 1.05 -2.30
N ARG A 42 11.35 2.01 -2.46
CA ARG A 42 11.22 3.10 -3.42
C ARG A 42 11.76 2.73 -4.80
N ASP A 43 12.88 2.06 -4.82
CA ASP A 43 13.53 1.61 -6.05
C ASP A 43 14.51 0.46 -5.78
N PHE A 44 14.87 -0.27 -6.82
CA PHE A 44 15.83 -1.38 -6.78
C PHE A 44 17.07 -1.13 -7.65
N GLY A 45 17.25 0.07 -8.19
CA GLY A 45 18.39 0.43 -8.99
C GLY A 45 18.09 1.50 -10.02
N ASP A 46 18.26 1.20 -11.29
CA ASP A 46 18.02 2.12 -12.38
C ASP A 46 16.50 2.30 -12.62
N PRO A 47 15.95 3.51 -12.43
CA PRO A 47 14.52 3.75 -12.64
C PRO A 47 14.09 3.57 -14.11
N GLU A 48 14.97 3.85 -15.07
CA GLU A 48 14.66 3.67 -16.48
C GLU A 48 14.57 2.19 -16.84
N GLU A 49 15.50 1.38 -16.38
CA GLU A 49 15.44 -0.08 -16.54
C GLU A 49 14.18 -0.65 -15.90
N ASN A 50 13.85 -0.23 -14.67
CA ASN A 50 12.64 -0.67 -13.97
C ASN A 50 11.37 -0.29 -14.73
N PHE A 51 11.32 0.91 -15.33
CA PHE A 51 10.21 1.34 -16.16
C PHE A 51 10.04 0.45 -17.40
N TRP A 52 11.12 0.16 -18.10
CA TRP A 52 11.04 -0.68 -19.29
C TRP A 52 10.70 -2.13 -18.96
N ASN A 53 11.14 -2.65 -17.82
CA ASN A 53 10.72 -3.97 -17.33
C ASN A 53 9.21 -3.99 -17.05
N LEU A 54 8.64 -2.91 -16.50
CA LEU A 54 7.18 -2.80 -16.32
C LEU A 54 6.41 -2.84 -17.65
N ILE A 55 6.95 -2.21 -18.70
CA ILE A 55 6.28 -2.11 -19.99
C ILE A 55 6.42 -3.39 -20.82
N ASN A 56 7.60 -3.99 -20.84
CA ASN A 56 7.94 -5.08 -21.76
C ASN A 56 7.88 -6.47 -21.12
N ASP A 57 8.01 -6.56 -19.81
CA ASP A 57 8.14 -7.81 -19.06
C ASP A 57 7.14 -7.86 -17.89
N ALA A 58 7.65 -8.04 -16.67
CA ALA A 58 6.85 -8.04 -15.45
C ALA A 58 7.64 -7.49 -14.28
N ILE A 59 6.94 -6.86 -13.35
CA ILE A 59 7.51 -6.42 -12.08
C ILE A 59 6.74 -7.05 -10.91
N LEU A 60 7.41 -7.12 -9.76
CA LEU A 60 6.81 -7.54 -8.50
C LEU A 60 6.87 -6.39 -7.50
N CYS A 61 5.71 -5.99 -6.96
CA CYS A 61 5.61 -4.92 -5.97
C CYS A 61 5.25 -5.48 -4.59
N ASP A 62 5.94 -5.00 -3.54
CA ASP A 62 5.49 -5.22 -2.16
C ASP A 62 4.35 -4.25 -1.85
N VAL A 63 3.13 -4.75 -1.83
CA VAL A 63 1.91 -3.98 -1.53
C VAL A 63 1.34 -4.29 -0.14
N ALA A 64 2.13 -4.82 0.77
CA ALA A 64 1.69 -5.12 2.14
C ALA A 64 1.30 -3.87 2.96
N VAL A 65 1.56 -2.68 2.44
CA VAL A 65 1.07 -1.40 2.97
C VAL A 65 -0.45 -1.26 2.84
N GLU A 66 -1.05 -1.93 1.86
CA GLU A 66 -2.50 -2.00 1.63
C GLU A 66 -3.12 -3.00 2.61
N ARG A 67 -3.64 -2.47 3.72
CA ARG A 67 -4.26 -3.29 4.74
C ARG A 67 -5.67 -3.68 4.36
N GLN A 68 -6.01 -4.93 4.65
CA GLN A 68 -7.36 -5.45 4.46
C GLN A 68 -8.17 -5.32 5.76
N VAL A 69 -9.37 -4.79 5.65
CA VAL A 69 -10.35 -4.73 6.72
C VAL A 69 -11.63 -5.42 6.26
N GLN A 70 -12.01 -6.50 6.91
CA GLN A 70 -13.27 -7.18 6.63
C GLN A 70 -14.38 -6.56 7.46
N ILE A 71 -15.44 -6.05 6.80
CA ILE A 71 -16.69 -5.58 7.43
C ILE A 71 -17.76 -6.60 7.10
N LYS A 72 -18.35 -7.19 8.13
CA LYS A 72 -19.30 -8.31 8.00
C LYS A 72 -20.52 -8.12 8.89
N GLY A 73 -21.69 -8.41 8.38
CA GLY A 73 -22.96 -8.35 9.11
C GLY A 73 -24.09 -7.83 8.24
N PRO A 74 -25.36 -7.86 8.73
CA PRO A 74 -26.52 -7.45 7.94
C PRO A 74 -26.51 -5.97 7.56
N ASP A 75 -25.84 -5.11 8.29
CA ASP A 75 -25.71 -3.69 8.02
C ASP A 75 -24.34 -3.27 7.48
N ALA A 76 -23.49 -4.21 7.05
CA ALA A 76 -22.15 -3.93 6.57
C ALA A 76 -22.13 -2.94 5.40
N GLU A 77 -23.03 -3.12 4.42
CA GLU A 77 -23.17 -2.22 3.28
C GLU A 77 -23.53 -0.79 3.71
N LYS A 78 -24.54 -0.65 4.57
CA LYS A 78 -24.95 0.67 5.09
C LYS A 78 -23.83 1.34 5.88
N PHE A 79 -23.12 0.58 6.70
CA PHE A 79 -21.99 1.08 7.46
C PHE A 79 -20.88 1.62 6.57
N VAL A 80 -20.50 0.87 5.53
CA VAL A 80 -19.47 1.32 4.57
C VAL A 80 -19.94 2.56 3.81
N GLN A 81 -21.22 2.59 3.37
CA GLN A 81 -21.79 3.75 2.68
C GLN A 81 -21.76 5.02 3.53
N MET A 82 -21.91 4.91 4.85
CA MET A 82 -21.83 6.07 5.75
C MET A 82 -20.40 6.65 5.90
N MET A 83 -19.38 5.88 5.59
CA MET A 83 -17.97 6.29 5.75
C MET A 83 -17.40 6.97 4.51
N THR A 84 -18.06 6.84 3.35
CA THR A 84 -17.56 7.36 2.06
C THR A 84 -18.61 8.23 1.37
N PRO A 85 -18.21 9.33 0.72
CA PRO A 85 -19.10 10.12 -0.12
C PRO A 85 -19.44 9.45 -1.45
N ARG A 86 -18.74 8.37 -1.82
CA ARG A 86 -19.01 7.65 -3.06
C ARG A 86 -20.26 6.78 -2.93
N ASP A 87 -21.16 6.89 -3.89
CA ASP A 87 -22.33 6.02 -3.97
C ASP A 87 -21.92 4.57 -4.30
N LEU A 88 -22.23 3.66 -3.39
CA LEU A 88 -21.97 2.23 -3.51
C LEU A 88 -23.24 1.42 -3.82
N SER A 89 -24.42 2.04 -3.90
CA SER A 89 -25.71 1.36 -4.09
C SER A 89 -25.79 0.47 -5.32
N SER A 90 -25.03 0.80 -6.38
CA SER A 90 -24.95 0.02 -7.60
C SER A 90 -23.85 -1.06 -7.59
N MET A 91 -23.21 -1.28 -6.46
CA MET A 91 -22.10 -2.24 -6.36
C MET A 91 -22.64 -3.67 -6.26
N SER A 92 -22.09 -4.57 -7.05
CA SER A 92 -22.43 -5.99 -7.05
C SER A 92 -21.31 -6.82 -6.43
N VAL A 93 -21.63 -8.01 -5.97
CA VAL A 93 -20.65 -8.98 -5.46
C VAL A 93 -19.57 -9.25 -6.52
N GLY A 94 -18.32 -9.21 -6.11
CA GLY A 94 -17.15 -9.40 -7.00
C GLY A 94 -16.66 -8.11 -7.68
N GLN A 95 -17.31 -6.98 -7.46
CA GLN A 95 -16.81 -5.68 -7.93
C GLN A 95 -15.91 -5.02 -6.89
N CYS A 96 -14.91 -4.29 -7.38
CA CYS A 96 -14.08 -3.39 -6.58
C CYS A 96 -14.40 -1.94 -6.93
N LYS A 97 -14.44 -1.08 -5.93
CA LYS A 97 -14.55 0.37 -6.12
C LYS A 97 -13.55 1.06 -5.20
N TYR A 98 -12.77 1.96 -5.76
CA TYR A 98 -11.94 2.85 -4.96
C TYR A 98 -12.84 3.81 -4.17
N VAL A 99 -12.58 3.96 -2.88
CA VAL A 99 -13.31 4.86 -1.99
C VAL A 99 -12.36 5.75 -1.20
N ILE A 100 -12.87 6.84 -0.68
CA ILE A 100 -12.17 7.71 0.27
C ILE A 100 -13.00 7.72 1.54
N LEU A 101 -12.37 7.48 2.68
CA LEU A 101 -13.03 7.62 3.98
C LEU A 101 -12.84 9.03 4.49
N THR A 102 -13.93 9.68 4.85
CA THR A 102 -13.93 11.10 5.28
C THR A 102 -14.45 11.27 6.69
N ASN A 103 -14.02 12.35 7.35
CA ASN A 103 -14.64 12.84 8.56
C ASN A 103 -15.86 13.72 8.25
N GLN A 104 -16.57 14.19 9.29
CA GLN A 104 -17.76 15.02 9.17
C GLN A 104 -17.51 16.40 8.52
N TYR A 105 -16.29 16.82 8.33
CA TYR A 105 -15.89 18.06 7.68
C TYR A 105 -15.39 17.86 6.24
N GLY A 106 -15.45 16.62 5.73
CA GLY A 106 -14.95 16.28 4.40
C GLY A 106 -13.42 16.08 4.31
N GLY A 107 -12.72 16.11 5.45
CA GLY A 107 -11.30 15.80 5.49
C GLY A 107 -11.06 14.30 5.32
N ILE A 108 -10.04 13.94 4.53
CA ILE A 108 -9.67 12.55 4.26
C ILE A 108 -9.07 11.92 5.52
N LEU A 109 -9.65 10.81 5.97
CA LEU A 109 -9.11 9.97 7.04
C LEU A 109 -8.25 8.83 6.50
N ASN A 110 -8.67 8.24 5.39
CA ASN A 110 -7.99 7.14 4.72
C ASN A 110 -8.46 7.02 3.27
N ASP A 111 -7.60 6.47 2.44
CA ASP A 111 -7.88 6.12 1.04
C ASP A 111 -7.58 4.62 0.80
N PRO A 112 -8.44 3.72 1.33
CA PRO A 112 -8.24 2.27 1.26
C PRO A 112 -8.39 1.71 -0.16
#